data_ac9b199c41e376f5c654731adfbefed1
#
_entry.id   ac9b199c41e376f5c654731adfbefed1
#
_cell.length_a   1.000
_cell.length_b   1.000
_cell.length_c   1.000
_cell.angle_alpha   90.00
_cell.angle_beta   90.00
_cell.angle_gamma   90.00
#
_symmetry.space_group_name_H-M   'P 1'
#
loop_
_entity.id
_entity.type
_entity.pdbx_description
1 polymer ?
#
loop_
_entity_poly.entity_id
_entity_poly.type
_entity_poly.pdbx_seq_one_letter_code
_entity_poly.pdbx_strand_id
1 'polypeptide(L)'
;MPQLVRYGRELIRISARGIEFSTNDGRSWLTRYTGSSCGTFMDLLLYGNELLAVTSKGVYFSTNEGRSWLSRYTGSSCGTFLNLTDSGRELLANTSKGLYFSTNSGRSWLRR
;
A
#
# COMPACT_ATOMS: atom_id res chain seq x y z
N MET A 1 -9.99 3.71 -7.31
CA MET A 1 -8.77 2.98 -6.94
C MET A 1 -7.71 3.95 -6.46
N PRO A 2 -7.45 4.02 -5.18
CA PRO A 2 -6.53 5.03 -4.68
C PRO A 2 -5.07 4.63 -4.92
N GLN A 3 -4.47 5.24 -5.90
CA GLN A 3 -3.02 5.19 -6.08
C GLN A 3 -2.40 6.48 -5.60
N LEU A 4 -3.18 7.26 -4.86
CA LEU A 4 -2.80 8.56 -4.35
C LEU A 4 -3.35 8.69 -2.94
N VAL A 5 -2.52 9.01 -1.98
CA VAL A 5 -2.95 9.23 -0.60
C VAL A 5 -2.36 10.54 -0.09
N ARG A 6 -3.06 11.14 0.88
CA ARG A 6 -2.54 12.32 1.58
C ARG A 6 -2.01 11.88 2.93
N TYR A 7 -0.75 12.20 3.19
CA TYR A 7 -0.10 11.88 4.45
C TYR A 7 0.46 13.18 5.02
N GLY A 8 -0.29 13.76 5.95
CA GLY A 8 0.09 15.04 6.49
C GLY A 8 0.03 16.13 5.43
N ARG A 9 1.15 16.79 5.18
CA ARG A 9 1.24 17.84 4.17
C ARG A 9 1.65 17.33 2.81
N GLU A 10 1.87 16.04 2.70
CA GLU A 10 2.37 15.46 1.47
C GLU A 10 1.29 14.66 0.77
N LEU A 11 1.32 14.71 -0.55
CA LEU A 11 0.61 13.74 -1.37
C LEU A 11 1.62 12.68 -1.80
N ILE A 12 1.20 11.43 -1.76
CA ILE A 12 2.05 10.30 -2.11
C ILE A 12 1.32 9.48 -3.15
N ARG A 13 2.01 9.14 -4.22
CA ARG A 13 1.38 8.38 -5.30
C ARG A 13 2.30 7.30 -5.83
N ILE A 14 1.67 6.34 -6.50
CA ILE A 14 2.38 5.32 -7.25
C ILE A 14 2.66 5.88 -8.65
N SER A 15 3.87 5.67 -9.13
CA SER A 15 4.25 6.02 -10.49
C SER A 15 4.89 4.80 -11.14
N ALA A 16 5.23 4.92 -12.42
CA ALA A 16 5.90 3.85 -13.13
C ALA A 16 7.24 3.49 -12.51
N ARG A 17 7.86 4.42 -11.78
CA ARG A 17 9.18 4.19 -11.16
C ARG A 17 9.11 3.80 -9.71
N GLY A 18 7.94 3.85 -9.08
CA GLY A 18 7.80 3.52 -7.67
C GLY A 18 6.94 4.53 -6.95
N ILE A 19 7.47 5.15 -5.90
CA ILE A 19 6.71 6.09 -5.06
C ILE A 19 7.20 7.51 -5.29
N GLU A 20 6.26 8.41 -5.53
CA GLU A 20 6.53 9.85 -5.68
C GLU A 20 5.75 10.63 -4.64
N PHE A 21 6.23 11.83 -4.34
CA PHE A 21 5.54 12.69 -3.38
C PHE A 21 5.50 14.13 -3.89
N SER A 22 4.54 14.88 -3.36
CA SER A 22 4.37 16.29 -3.68
C SER A 22 4.14 17.06 -2.38
N THR A 23 4.78 18.22 -2.26
CA THR A 23 4.57 19.12 -1.13
C THR A 23 3.80 20.37 -1.54
N ASN A 24 3.31 20.43 -2.77
CA ASN A 24 2.58 21.60 -3.29
C ASN A 24 1.27 21.19 -3.94
N ASP A 25 0.59 20.22 -3.32
CA ASP A 25 -0.75 19.77 -3.73
C ASP A 25 -0.79 19.19 -5.14
N GLY A 26 0.29 18.51 -5.53
CA GLY A 26 0.32 17.81 -6.80
C GLY A 26 0.80 18.65 -7.97
N ARG A 27 1.25 19.88 -7.73
CA ARG A 27 1.74 20.73 -8.81
C ARG A 27 3.07 20.22 -9.35
N SER A 28 3.89 19.64 -8.48
CA SER A 28 5.13 18.99 -8.92
C SER A 28 5.37 17.77 -8.06
N TRP A 29 6.10 16.81 -8.59
CA TRP A 29 6.32 15.52 -7.96
C TRP A 29 7.79 15.18 -7.96
N LEU A 30 8.25 14.65 -6.83
CA LEU A 30 9.63 14.19 -6.66
C LEU A 30 9.61 12.70 -6.37
N THR A 31 10.67 12.02 -6.78
CA THR A 31 10.82 10.60 -6.52
C THR A 31 11.17 10.37 -5.05
N ARG A 32 10.52 9.42 -4.41
CA ARG A 32 10.81 9.07 -3.03
C ARG A 32 11.39 7.68 -2.87
N TYR A 33 10.84 6.69 -3.59
CA TYR A 33 11.30 5.30 -3.47
C TYR A 33 11.24 4.63 -4.82
N THR A 34 12.37 4.08 -5.27
CA THR A 34 12.46 3.42 -6.56
C THR A 34 13.01 2.00 -6.46
N GLY A 35 13.14 1.48 -5.24
CA GLY A 35 13.64 0.12 -5.07
C GLY A 35 12.73 -0.91 -5.70
N SER A 36 13.30 -2.03 -6.12
CA SER A 36 12.53 -3.11 -6.74
C SER A 36 12.31 -4.28 -5.80
N SER A 37 12.81 -4.21 -4.58
CA SER A 37 12.68 -5.32 -3.63
C SER A 37 11.24 -5.58 -3.21
N CYS A 38 10.37 -4.57 -3.27
CA CYS A 38 8.96 -4.72 -2.94
C CYS A 38 8.13 -5.25 -4.10
N GLY A 39 8.69 -5.30 -5.30
CA GLY A 39 7.92 -5.63 -6.48
C GLY A 39 7.26 -4.38 -7.08
N THR A 40 6.22 -4.59 -7.87
CA THR A 40 5.49 -3.50 -8.50
C THR A 40 4.39 -3.02 -7.57
N PHE A 41 4.39 -1.74 -7.23
CA PHE A 41 3.34 -1.15 -6.39
C PHE A 41 2.04 -1.08 -7.19
N MET A 42 0.93 -1.46 -6.55
CA MET A 42 -0.37 -1.52 -7.20
C MET A 42 -1.41 -0.66 -6.52
N ASP A 43 -1.32 -0.45 -5.21
CA ASP A 43 -2.27 0.36 -4.47
C ASP A 43 -1.64 0.85 -3.18
N LEU A 44 -2.14 1.98 -2.69
CA LEU A 44 -1.69 2.60 -1.44
C LEU A 44 -2.89 2.88 -0.56
N LEU A 45 -2.67 2.80 0.75
CA LEU A 45 -3.70 3.15 1.72
C LEU A 45 -3.03 3.67 2.98
N LEU A 46 -3.51 4.81 3.48
CA LEU A 46 -3.09 5.29 4.79
C LEU A 46 -3.99 4.65 5.84
N TYR A 47 -3.41 3.87 6.73
CA TYR A 47 -4.15 3.11 7.73
C TYR A 47 -3.55 3.39 9.09
N GLY A 48 -4.24 4.20 9.88
CA GLY A 48 -3.69 4.68 11.12
C GLY A 48 -2.45 5.54 10.85
N ASN A 49 -1.35 5.17 11.47
CA ASN A 49 -0.08 5.89 11.30
C ASN A 49 0.82 5.25 10.26
N GLU A 50 0.34 4.23 9.57
CA GLU A 50 1.15 3.48 8.62
C GLU A 50 0.65 3.70 7.22
N LEU A 51 1.57 3.72 6.29
CA LEU A 51 1.25 3.71 4.88
C LEU A 51 1.37 2.26 4.41
N LEU A 52 0.27 1.72 3.91
CA LEU A 52 0.22 0.34 3.43
C LEU A 52 0.23 0.34 1.92
N ALA A 53 0.86 -0.68 1.35
CA ALA A 53 0.89 -0.85 -0.09
C ALA A 53 0.71 -2.32 -0.43
N VAL A 54 -0.02 -2.58 -1.50
CA VAL A 54 -0.02 -3.90 -2.10
C VAL A 54 0.85 -3.85 -3.33
N THR A 55 1.65 -4.88 -3.49
CA THR A 55 2.57 -4.99 -4.60
C THR A 55 2.46 -6.38 -5.22
N SER A 56 3.20 -6.61 -6.29
CA SER A 56 3.24 -7.92 -6.91
C SER A 56 3.80 -9.00 -5.97
N LYS A 57 4.43 -8.60 -4.85
CA LYS A 57 4.99 -9.56 -3.88
C LYS A 57 4.18 -9.67 -2.60
N GLY A 58 3.15 -8.84 -2.42
CA GLY A 58 2.31 -8.92 -1.23
C GLY A 58 2.00 -7.58 -0.62
N VAL A 59 1.90 -7.54 0.71
CA VAL A 59 1.56 -6.34 1.46
C VAL A 59 2.81 -5.81 2.14
N TYR A 60 3.07 -4.53 1.94
CA TYR A 60 4.21 -3.83 2.52
C TYR A 60 3.72 -2.63 3.33
N PHE A 61 4.55 -2.15 4.23
CA PHE A 61 4.19 -0.99 5.03
C PHE A 61 5.37 -0.06 5.20
N SER A 62 5.06 1.20 5.47
CA SER A 62 6.06 2.23 5.73
C SER A 62 5.61 3.06 6.92
N THR A 63 6.54 3.36 7.82
CA THR A 63 6.30 4.25 8.94
C THR A 63 7.01 5.57 8.78
N ASN A 64 7.63 5.82 7.64
CA ASN A 64 8.37 7.05 7.37
C ASN A 64 7.93 7.69 6.05
N GLU A 65 6.60 7.68 5.82
CA GLU A 65 5.96 8.38 4.71
C GLU A 65 6.37 7.84 3.34
N GLY A 66 6.69 6.55 3.29
CA GLY A 66 7.02 5.93 2.02
C GLY A 66 8.50 5.96 1.66
N ARG A 67 9.36 6.46 2.55
CA ARG A 67 10.80 6.49 2.26
C ARG A 67 11.44 5.12 2.27
N SER A 68 10.95 4.23 3.13
CA SER A 68 11.39 2.84 3.12
C SER A 68 10.20 1.94 3.41
N TRP A 69 10.29 0.71 2.94
CA TRP A 69 9.20 -0.24 2.99
C TRP A 69 9.68 -1.56 3.54
N LEU A 70 8.85 -2.14 4.41
CA LEU A 70 9.11 -3.46 4.97
C LEU A 70 7.96 -4.37 4.60
N SER A 71 8.27 -5.66 4.46
CA SER A 71 7.22 -6.62 4.15
C SER A 71 6.35 -6.86 5.36
N ARG A 72 5.06 -6.98 5.14
CA ARG A 72 4.12 -7.32 6.20
C ARG A 72 3.49 -8.67 5.96
N TYR A 73 3.12 -8.97 4.73
CA TYR A 73 2.54 -10.26 4.40
C TYR A 73 2.90 -10.60 2.97
N THR A 74 3.66 -11.67 2.79
CA THR A 74 4.12 -12.08 1.46
C THR A 74 3.69 -13.50 1.12
N GLY A 75 2.78 -14.06 1.92
CA GLY A 75 2.25 -15.39 1.63
C GLY A 75 1.46 -15.43 0.33
N SER A 76 1.38 -16.59 -0.28
CA SER A 76 0.68 -16.75 -1.55
C SER A 76 -0.71 -17.39 -1.42
N SER A 77 -1.12 -17.72 -0.21
CA SER A 77 -2.39 -18.41 -0.01
C SER A 77 -3.59 -17.55 -0.40
N CYS A 78 -3.46 -16.23 -0.32
CA CYS A 78 -4.53 -15.31 -0.70
C CYS A 78 -4.54 -15.00 -2.20
N GLY A 79 -3.53 -15.41 -2.92
CA GLY A 79 -3.38 -15.02 -4.31
C GLY A 79 -2.63 -13.70 -4.43
N THR A 80 -2.81 -13.03 -5.56
CA THR A 80 -2.18 -11.74 -5.82
C THR A 80 -3.06 -10.63 -5.27
N PHE A 81 -2.51 -9.80 -4.38
CA PHE A 81 -3.25 -8.65 -3.86
C PHE A 81 -3.41 -7.60 -4.95
N LEU A 82 -4.62 -7.04 -5.07
CA LEU A 82 -4.93 -6.07 -6.10
C LEU A 82 -5.19 -4.68 -5.53
N ASN A 83 -5.89 -4.60 -4.39
CA ASN A 83 -6.14 -3.31 -3.75
C ASN A 83 -6.48 -3.51 -2.28
N LEU A 84 -6.49 -2.39 -1.56
CA LEU A 84 -6.83 -2.35 -0.14
C LEU A 84 -7.96 -1.36 0.10
N THR A 85 -8.79 -1.65 1.09
CA THR A 85 -9.85 -0.76 1.52
C THR A 85 -9.92 -0.78 3.04
N ASP A 86 -10.09 0.40 3.63
CA ASP A 86 -10.27 0.55 5.08
C ASP A 86 -11.78 0.55 5.35
N SER A 87 -12.27 -0.47 6.06
CA SER A 87 -13.69 -0.55 6.40
C SER A 87 -13.94 -0.25 7.88
N GLY A 88 -13.04 0.47 8.53
CA GLY A 88 -13.15 0.80 9.94
C GLY A 88 -12.33 -0.16 10.77
N ARG A 89 -12.97 -1.19 11.30
CA ARG A 89 -12.28 -2.16 12.16
C ARG A 89 -11.48 -3.19 11.39
N GLU A 90 -11.70 -3.27 10.10
CA GLU A 90 -11.07 -4.28 9.26
C GLU A 90 -10.41 -3.64 8.07
N LEU A 91 -9.36 -4.30 7.63
CA LEU A 91 -8.71 -3.97 6.38
C LEU A 91 -9.16 -5.01 5.38
N LEU A 92 -9.67 -4.56 4.24
CA LEU A 92 -10.15 -5.44 3.19
C LEU A 92 -9.19 -5.42 2.01
N ALA A 93 -9.05 -6.55 1.35
CA ALA A 93 -8.23 -6.65 0.16
C ALA A 93 -8.94 -7.47 -0.89
N ASN A 94 -8.95 -6.98 -2.11
CA ASN A 94 -9.32 -7.79 -3.26
C ASN A 94 -8.07 -8.48 -3.78
N THR A 95 -8.19 -9.77 -4.02
CA THR A 95 -7.08 -10.56 -4.55
C THR A 95 -7.55 -11.37 -5.73
N SER A 96 -6.62 -12.03 -6.39
CA SER A 96 -6.95 -12.90 -7.51
C SER A 96 -7.79 -14.10 -7.09
N LYS A 97 -7.87 -14.39 -5.78
CA LYS A 97 -8.68 -15.50 -5.25
C LYS A 97 -9.95 -15.01 -4.54
N GLY A 98 -10.22 -13.72 -4.55
CA GLY A 98 -11.43 -13.17 -3.97
C GLY A 98 -11.16 -12.11 -2.93
N LEU A 99 -12.14 -11.92 -2.04
CA LEU A 99 -12.08 -10.89 -1.02
C LEU A 99 -11.57 -11.48 0.29
N TYR A 100 -10.58 -10.81 0.87
CA TYR A 100 -9.98 -11.20 2.14
C TYR A 100 -10.06 -10.03 3.12
N PHE A 101 -9.98 -10.34 4.40
CA PHE A 101 -9.99 -9.30 5.43
C PHE A 101 -8.92 -9.58 6.47
N SER A 102 -8.50 -8.51 7.15
CA SER A 102 -7.52 -8.58 8.20
C SER A 102 -8.00 -7.73 9.37
N THR A 103 -7.85 -8.26 10.59
CA THR A 103 -8.15 -7.51 11.81
C THR A 103 -6.89 -7.12 12.56
N ASN A 104 -5.71 -7.35 11.98
CA ASN A 104 -4.44 -7.03 12.62
C ASN A 104 -3.55 -6.22 11.69
N SER A 105 -4.15 -5.30 10.96
CA SER A 105 -3.46 -4.32 10.10
C SER A 105 -2.69 -4.96 8.95
N GLY A 106 -3.21 -6.06 8.45
CA GLY A 106 -2.62 -6.72 7.29
C GLY A 106 -1.58 -7.77 7.60
N ARG A 107 -1.38 -8.10 8.88
CA ARG A 107 -0.39 -9.11 9.25
C ARG A 107 -0.85 -10.51 8.91
N SER A 108 -2.14 -10.77 8.97
CA SER A 108 -2.70 -12.04 8.53
C SER A 108 -4.05 -11.77 7.88
N TRP A 109 -4.46 -12.68 7.01
CA TRP A 109 -5.64 -12.48 6.18
C TRP A 109 -6.51 -13.71 6.21
N LEU A 110 -7.81 -13.50 6.28
CA LEU A 110 -8.81 -14.54 6.22
C LEU A 110 -9.75 -14.27 5.06
N ARG A 111 -10.26 -15.33 4.49
CA ARG A 111 -11.19 -15.21 3.38
C ARG A 111 -12.54 -14.72 3.85
N ARG A 112 -13.07 -13.74 3.15
CA ARG A 112 -14.40 -13.26 3.38
C ARG A 112 -15.38 -13.76 2.28
#